data_a236acc68b9fb3f8f24fb393c8ac206e
#
_entry.id   a236acc68b9fb3f8f24fb393c8ac206e
#
_cell.length_a   1.000
_cell.length_b   1.000
_cell.length_c   1.000
_cell.angle_alpha   90.00
_cell.angle_beta   90.00
_cell.angle_gamma   90.00
#
_symmetry.space_group_name_H-M   'P 1'
#
loop_
_entity.id
_entity.type
_entity.pdbx_description
1 polymer ?
#
loop_
_entity_poly.entity_id
_entity_poly.type
_entity_poly.pdbx_seq_one_letter_code
_entity_poly.pdbx_strand_id
1 'polypeptide(L)'
;MEARSQSQNGVAIEVDGISKRFGALLAVDNVSFMVPGGEIFGLLGPNGAGKSTLIRMLTTLVPPTSGTAIVAGYDIIRDPNEVRASIGVIPQNMTSDPELTCAENIGIHARLYGITGARRRQRTAELLEAVGLSDRANALASTLSGGMRRRLEIARGLVHDPKILFLDEPTTGLDPASRISVWDMITHLRAQQGRTLFLTTHYMDEADRLCDRVAIVDSGHMVAMDTPVALKASVPGASRIELQFEPDLPHGAADLEQLPAVKSVRALGSATYRISSDRGPASAQELIELARQLKLELKALSVQSTSLDDVFLHYTGHGLAEMEEAAAPAGRGKKGGPQ
;
A
#
# COMPACT_ATOMS: atom_id res chain seq x y z
N MET A 1 15.07 39.11 2.06
CA MET A 1 15.23 38.24 3.25
C MET A 1 14.02 37.29 3.32
N GLU A 2 13.76 36.60 2.21
CA GLU A 2 12.66 35.62 2.05
C GLU A 2 13.15 34.52 1.13
N ALA A 3 13.78 33.49 1.65
CA ALA A 3 14.08 32.25 0.97
C ALA A 3 14.70 31.24 1.95
N ARG A 4 13.97 30.85 3.01
CA ARG A 4 14.36 29.75 3.91
C ARG A 4 13.13 29.08 4.51
N SER A 5 12.20 28.59 3.65
CA SER A 5 11.02 27.85 4.11
C SER A 5 10.71 26.58 3.30
N GLN A 6 11.67 26.05 2.56
CA GLN A 6 11.45 24.81 1.79
C GLN A 6 12.67 23.91 1.90
N SER A 7 12.98 23.37 3.08
CA SER A 7 13.90 22.22 3.23
C SER A 7 14.03 21.80 4.71
N GLN A 8 12.93 21.44 5.37
CA GLN A 8 12.99 20.81 6.70
C GLN A 8 12.49 19.36 6.75
N ASN A 9 12.28 18.69 5.62
CA ASN A 9 12.04 17.27 5.61
C ASN A 9 13.37 16.54 5.33
N GLY A 10 14.16 16.31 6.38
CA GLY A 10 15.29 15.39 6.34
C GLY A 10 14.82 13.95 6.02
N VAL A 11 15.77 13.05 5.75
CA VAL A 11 15.48 11.62 5.54
C VAL A 11 14.92 11.02 6.84
N ALA A 12 13.73 10.43 6.76
CA ALA A 12 13.08 9.77 7.90
C ALA A 12 13.56 8.33 8.09
N ILE A 13 13.75 7.60 6.98
CA ILE A 13 14.25 6.23 6.97
C ILE A 13 15.30 6.11 5.87
N GLU A 14 16.47 5.60 6.21
CA GLU A 14 17.54 5.26 5.27
C GLU A 14 17.94 3.82 5.49
N VAL A 15 17.91 3.01 4.45
CA VAL A 15 18.21 1.56 4.48
C VAL A 15 19.38 1.30 3.55
N ASP A 16 20.41 0.63 4.05
CA ASP A 16 21.63 0.34 3.31
C ASP A 16 21.99 -1.14 3.36
N GLY A 17 21.79 -1.83 2.25
CA GLY A 17 22.15 -3.22 2.01
C GLY A 17 21.56 -4.22 3.02
N ILE A 18 20.37 -3.93 3.57
CA ILE A 18 19.79 -4.73 4.64
C ILE A 18 19.37 -6.11 4.14
N SER A 19 19.78 -7.15 4.86
CA SER A 19 19.43 -8.54 4.55
C SER A 19 18.99 -9.29 5.79
N LYS A 20 18.11 -10.28 5.61
CA LYS A 20 17.68 -11.17 6.68
C LYS A 20 17.58 -12.61 6.22
N ARG A 21 18.30 -13.48 6.92
CA ARG A 21 18.28 -14.93 6.73
C ARG A 21 17.72 -15.62 7.98
N PHE A 22 16.83 -16.57 7.77
CA PHE A 22 16.33 -17.49 8.79
C PHE A 22 16.69 -18.92 8.39
N GLY A 23 17.76 -19.47 8.97
CA GLY A 23 18.31 -20.75 8.53
C GLY A 23 18.66 -20.72 7.04
N ALA A 24 18.05 -21.57 6.24
CA ALA A 24 18.25 -21.61 4.79
C ALA A 24 17.46 -20.52 4.02
N LEU A 25 16.39 -19.96 4.60
CA LEU A 25 15.52 -18.97 3.95
C LEU A 25 16.16 -17.58 4.00
N LEU A 26 16.39 -17.00 2.85
CA LEU A 26 16.76 -15.58 2.68
C LEU A 26 15.48 -14.78 2.49
N ALA A 27 14.98 -14.18 3.57
CA ALA A 27 13.67 -13.52 3.58
C ALA A 27 13.72 -12.06 3.08
N VAL A 28 14.89 -11.41 3.19
CA VAL A 28 15.16 -10.08 2.62
C VAL A 28 16.60 -10.10 2.13
N ASP A 29 16.86 -9.64 0.93
CA ASP A 29 18.16 -9.71 0.28
C ASP A 29 18.62 -8.36 -0.26
N ASN A 30 19.64 -7.80 0.37
CA ASN A 30 20.39 -6.61 -0.04
C ASN A 30 19.49 -5.42 -0.45
N VAL A 31 18.51 -5.07 0.40
CA VAL A 31 17.55 -4.01 0.12
C VAL A 31 18.11 -2.66 0.58
N SER A 32 18.05 -1.66 -0.32
CA SER A 32 18.49 -0.28 -0.06
C SER A 32 17.47 0.72 -0.59
N PHE A 33 17.07 1.69 0.24
CA PHE A 33 16.18 2.78 -0.15
C PHE A 33 16.19 3.91 0.89
N MET A 34 15.59 5.06 0.52
CA MET A 34 15.38 6.19 1.42
C MET A 34 13.93 6.64 1.40
N VAL A 35 13.41 7.04 2.56
CA VAL A 35 12.07 7.63 2.73
C VAL A 35 12.25 9.04 3.30
N PRO A 36 11.92 10.10 2.55
CA PRO A 36 11.86 11.47 3.05
C PRO A 36 10.86 11.65 4.18
N GLY A 37 11.08 12.65 5.00
CA GLY A 37 10.13 13.03 6.04
C GLY A 37 8.81 13.53 5.46
N GLY A 38 7.67 13.13 6.07
CA GLY A 38 6.33 13.54 5.66
C GLY A 38 5.75 12.79 4.47
N GLU A 39 6.41 11.73 3.99
CA GLU A 39 5.96 10.87 2.90
C GLU A 39 5.11 9.70 3.42
N ILE A 40 4.13 9.27 2.62
CA ILE A 40 3.50 7.96 2.75
C ILE A 40 4.22 7.01 1.81
N PHE A 41 5.02 6.12 2.35
CA PHE A 41 5.78 5.11 1.61
C PHE A 41 5.13 3.75 1.72
N GLY A 42 4.85 3.12 0.58
CA GLY A 42 4.23 1.79 0.49
C GLY A 42 5.23 0.69 0.13
N LEU A 43 5.19 -0.42 0.85
CA LEU A 43 5.90 -1.64 0.49
C LEU A 43 4.87 -2.65 -0.03
N LEU A 44 4.83 -2.84 -1.34
CA LEU A 44 3.84 -3.64 -2.06
C LEU A 44 4.43 -4.99 -2.46
N GLY A 45 3.68 -6.05 -2.28
CA GLY A 45 4.08 -7.39 -2.72
C GLY A 45 3.21 -8.49 -2.13
N PRO A 46 3.35 -9.73 -2.59
CA PRO A 46 2.56 -10.88 -2.12
C PRO A 46 2.90 -11.28 -0.68
N ASN A 47 2.11 -12.17 -0.15
CA ASN A 47 2.40 -12.82 1.13
C ASN A 47 3.70 -13.63 1.00
N GLY A 48 4.58 -13.47 2.00
CA GLY A 48 5.90 -14.13 1.96
C GLY A 48 7.00 -13.37 1.22
N ALA A 49 6.72 -12.24 0.55
CA ALA A 49 7.72 -11.43 -0.17
C ALA A 49 8.79 -10.77 0.73
N GLY A 50 8.66 -10.85 2.06
CA GLY A 50 9.63 -10.25 3.00
C GLY A 50 9.18 -8.95 3.65
N LYS A 51 8.00 -8.40 3.30
CA LYS A 51 7.47 -7.10 3.79
C LYS A 51 7.48 -6.98 5.31
N SER A 52 6.80 -7.90 6.01
CA SER A 52 6.74 -7.87 7.49
C SER A 52 8.11 -8.15 8.14
N THR A 53 9.00 -8.90 7.47
CA THR A 53 10.38 -9.09 7.94
C THR A 53 11.15 -7.77 7.88
N LEU A 54 11.00 -7.00 6.80
CA LEU A 54 11.65 -5.70 6.67
C LEU A 54 11.12 -4.72 7.73
N ILE A 55 9.79 -4.61 7.93
CA ILE A 55 9.23 -3.80 9.02
C ILE A 55 9.82 -4.22 10.38
N ARG A 56 9.88 -5.53 10.68
CA ARG A 56 10.42 -6.01 11.96
C ARG A 56 11.88 -5.64 12.17
N MET A 57 12.69 -5.57 11.10
CA MET A 57 14.06 -5.08 11.19
C MET A 57 14.10 -3.57 11.44
N LEU A 58 13.35 -2.77 10.67
CA LEU A 58 13.31 -1.32 10.82
C LEU A 58 12.74 -0.86 12.18
N THR A 59 11.84 -1.65 12.76
CA THR A 59 11.25 -1.41 14.09
C THR A 59 12.05 -2.06 15.24
N THR A 60 13.23 -2.59 14.94
CA THR A 60 14.15 -3.21 15.90
C THR A 60 13.62 -4.47 16.63
N LEU A 61 12.56 -5.09 16.10
CA LEU A 61 12.01 -6.34 16.64
C LEU A 61 12.87 -7.57 16.29
N VAL A 62 13.59 -7.51 15.16
CA VAL A 62 14.49 -8.56 14.69
C VAL A 62 15.76 -7.89 14.15
N PRO A 63 16.96 -8.29 14.58
CA PRO A 63 18.18 -7.73 14.01
C PRO A 63 18.38 -8.21 12.56
N PRO A 64 18.94 -7.38 11.67
CA PRO A 64 19.36 -7.83 10.34
C PRO A 64 20.49 -8.84 10.42
N THR A 65 20.69 -9.63 9.36
CA THR A 65 21.84 -10.53 9.21
C THR A 65 23.04 -9.76 8.67
N SER A 66 22.81 -8.78 7.79
CA SER A 66 23.80 -7.84 7.24
C SER A 66 23.13 -6.53 6.85
N GLY A 67 23.94 -5.50 6.60
CA GLY A 67 23.47 -4.16 6.32
C GLY A 67 22.94 -3.45 7.56
N THR A 68 22.44 -2.24 7.40
CA THR A 68 21.87 -1.44 8.49
C THR A 68 20.77 -0.50 8.01
N ALA A 69 20.13 0.21 8.93
CA ALA A 69 19.22 1.31 8.60
C ALA A 69 19.28 2.39 9.68
N ILE A 70 19.01 3.63 9.26
CA ILE A 70 18.77 4.78 10.13
C ILE A 70 17.26 5.07 10.12
N VAL A 71 16.63 5.08 11.26
CA VAL A 71 15.19 5.35 11.43
C VAL A 71 15.01 6.50 12.41
N ALA A 72 14.32 7.56 11.99
CA ALA A 72 14.15 8.81 12.75
C ALA A 72 15.49 9.44 13.21
N GLY A 73 16.60 9.19 12.49
CA GLY A 73 17.94 9.67 12.81
C GLY A 73 18.76 8.75 13.71
N TYR A 74 18.26 7.55 14.06
CA TYR A 74 18.91 6.58 14.95
C TYR A 74 19.20 5.27 14.21
N ASP A 75 20.36 4.67 14.49
CA ASP A 75 20.76 3.37 13.94
C ASP A 75 19.97 2.23 14.60
N ILE A 76 19.35 1.36 13.80
CA ILE A 76 18.49 0.27 14.30
C ILE A 76 19.24 -0.76 15.15
N ILE A 77 20.56 -0.84 15.03
CA ILE A 77 21.41 -1.81 15.74
C ILE A 77 22.03 -1.17 16.98
N ARG A 78 22.53 0.07 16.86
CA ARG A 78 23.25 0.78 17.93
C ARG A 78 22.31 1.47 18.91
N ASP A 79 21.22 2.05 18.40
CA ASP A 79 20.30 2.92 19.14
C ASP A 79 18.85 2.39 19.14
N PRO A 80 18.60 1.08 19.41
CA PRO A 80 17.27 0.49 19.25
C PRO A 80 16.21 1.06 20.20
N ASN A 81 16.59 1.61 21.34
CA ASN A 81 15.66 2.25 22.29
C ASN A 81 15.16 3.60 21.77
N GLU A 82 16.05 4.39 21.19
CA GLU A 82 15.79 5.69 20.59
C GLU A 82 14.90 5.53 19.35
N VAL A 83 15.18 4.50 18.53
CA VAL A 83 14.30 4.11 17.42
C VAL A 83 12.89 3.82 17.95
N ARG A 84 12.73 2.92 18.93
CA ARG A 84 11.42 2.56 19.49
C ARG A 84 10.68 3.74 20.13
N ALA A 85 11.40 4.66 20.74
CA ALA A 85 10.81 5.88 21.32
C ALA A 85 10.32 6.87 20.25
N SER A 86 10.85 6.79 19.03
CA SER A 86 10.55 7.72 17.92
C SER A 86 9.51 7.20 16.93
N ILE A 87 9.15 5.92 17.00
CA ILE A 87 8.25 5.27 16.04
C ILE A 87 6.98 4.74 16.71
N GLY A 88 5.85 4.75 15.97
CA GLY A 88 4.65 3.99 16.30
C GLY A 88 4.57 2.76 15.40
N VAL A 89 4.11 1.64 15.94
CA VAL A 89 3.97 0.39 15.17
C VAL A 89 2.56 -0.14 15.34
N ILE A 90 1.88 -0.33 14.22
CA ILE A 90 0.56 -0.96 14.15
C ILE A 90 0.73 -2.29 13.43
N PRO A 91 0.72 -3.40 14.16
CA PRO A 91 0.90 -4.73 13.58
C PRO A 91 -0.33 -5.15 12.78
N GLN A 92 -0.17 -6.17 11.93
CA GLN A 92 -1.25 -6.77 11.15
C GLN A 92 -2.37 -7.31 12.06
N ASN A 93 -2.01 -8.05 13.12
CA ASN A 93 -2.96 -8.57 14.09
C ASN A 93 -3.41 -7.48 15.06
N MET A 94 -4.68 -7.53 15.46
CA MET A 94 -5.22 -6.66 16.51
C MET A 94 -4.61 -7.01 17.86
N THR A 95 -4.14 -6.01 18.59
CA THR A 95 -3.46 -6.15 19.89
C THR A 95 -4.19 -5.41 21.01
N SER A 96 -5.31 -4.73 20.70
CA SER A 96 -6.20 -4.15 21.71
C SER A 96 -6.83 -5.24 22.56
N ASP A 97 -6.87 -5.02 23.86
CA ASP A 97 -7.54 -5.92 24.80
C ASP A 97 -9.05 -5.84 24.59
N PRO A 98 -9.72 -6.97 24.26
CA PRO A 98 -11.16 -6.99 24.00
C PRO A 98 -12.03 -6.72 25.23
N GLU A 99 -11.50 -6.94 26.44
CA GLU A 99 -12.20 -6.77 27.71
C GLU A 99 -12.08 -5.34 28.28
N LEU A 100 -11.22 -4.51 27.67
CA LEU A 100 -11.03 -3.12 28.03
C LEU A 100 -11.82 -2.19 27.11
N THR A 101 -12.20 -1.03 27.64
CA THR A 101 -12.79 0.05 26.85
C THR A 101 -11.78 0.68 25.88
N CYS A 102 -12.27 1.45 24.90
CA CYS A 102 -11.39 2.20 24.00
C CYS A 102 -10.46 3.13 24.77
N ALA A 103 -11.00 3.86 25.76
CA ALA A 103 -10.22 4.78 26.57
C ALA A 103 -9.17 4.08 27.44
N GLU A 104 -9.49 2.90 28.00
CA GLU A 104 -8.56 2.10 28.79
C GLU A 104 -7.44 1.54 27.93
N ASN A 105 -7.74 1.01 26.75
CA ASN A 105 -6.75 0.53 25.79
C ASN A 105 -5.70 1.61 25.45
N ILE A 106 -6.13 2.83 25.12
CA ILE A 106 -5.24 3.95 24.86
C ILE A 106 -4.52 4.38 26.14
N GLY A 107 -5.25 4.45 27.26
CA GLY A 107 -4.72 4.90 28.56
C GLY A 107 -3.63 3.99 29.11
N ILE A 108 -3.69 2.67 28.91
CA ILE A 108 -2.65 1.72 29.29
C ILE A 108 -1.41 1.95 28.42
N HIS A 109 -1.57 2.08 27.10
CA HIS A 109 -0.48 2.41 26.22
C HIS A 109 0.24 3.72 26.60
N ALA A 110 -0.55 4.76 26.96
CA ALA A 110 0.00 6.02 27.43
C ALA A 110 0.88 5.85 28.68
N ARG A 111 0.48 4.98 29.61
CA ARG A 111 1.30 4.68 30.82
C ARG A 111 2.64 4.01 30.46
N LEU A 112 2.66 3.12 29.48
CA LEU A 112 3.90 2.44 29.04
C LEU A 112 4.93 3.44 28.51
N TYR A 113 4.45 4.57 27.95
CA TYR A 113 5.32 5.69 27.51
C TYR A 113 5.44 6.80 28.57
N GLY A 114 5.11 6.53 29.84
CA GLY A 114 5.28 7.47 30.95
C GLY A 114 4.27 8.61 30.99
N ILE A 115 3.22 8.58 30.18
CA ILE A 115 2.17 9.61 30.17
C ILE A 115 1.13 9.28 31.24
N THR A 116 1.02 10.08 32.28
CA THR A 116 0.19 9.83 33.47
C THR A 116 -0.74 11.00 33.78
N GLY A 117 -1.60 10.80 34.77
CA GLY A 117 -2.44 11.87 35.35
C GLY A 117 -3.37 12.57 34.36
N ALA A 118 -3.44 13.90 34.45
CA ALA A 118 -4.31 14.72 33.61
C ALA A 118 -3.90 14.66 32.13
N ARG A 119 -2.59 14.66 31.85
CA ARG A 119 -2.05 14.57 30.49
C ARG A 119 -2.48 13.29 29.78
N ARG A 120 -2.52 12.15 30.48
CA ARG A 120 -3.02 10.89 29.93
C ARG A 120 -4.48 10.99 29.52
N ARG A 121 -5.35 11.56 30.40
CA ARG A 121 -6.78 11.72 30.08
C ARG A 121 -6.98 12.63 28.87
N GLN A 122 -6.26 13.74 28.83
CA GLN A 122 -6.30 14.68 27.71
C GLN A 122 -5.85 13.98 26.41
N ARG A 123 -4.68 13.32 26.43
CA ARG A 123 -4.13 12.63 25.24
C ARG A 123 -5.05 11.51 24.77
N THR A 124 -5.67 10.76 25.68
CA THR A 124 -6.66 9.74 25.33
C THR A 124 -7.87 10.34 24.60
N ALA A 125 -8.41 11.46 25.08
CA ALA A 125 -9.53 12.15 24.45
C ALA A 125 -9.18 12.67 23.05
N GLU A 126 -8.01 13.35 22.91
CA GLU A 126 -7.49 13.83 21.61
C GLU A 126 -7.35 12.70 20.60
N LEU A 127 -6.84 11.54 21.01
CA LEU A 127 -6.65 10.41 20.12
C LEU A 127 -7.98 9.74 19.73
N LEU A 128 -8.92 9.63 20.66
CA LEU A 128 -10.26 9.12 20.35
C LEU A 128 -10.98 10.04 19.35
N GLU A 129 -10.83 11.34 19.48
CA GLU A 129 -11.37 12.32 18.55
C GLU A 129 -10.70 12.18 17.17
N ALA A 130 -9.38 12.13 17.12
CA ALA A 130 -8.60 12.01 15.87
C ALA A 130 -8.94 10.77 15.05
N VAL A 131 -9.36 9.67 15.72
CA VAL A 131 -9.76 8.43 15.04
C VAL A 131 -11.28 8.25 14.95
N GLY A 132 -12.08 9.26 15.33
CA GLY A 132 -13.55 9.23 15.27
C GLY A 132 -14.18 8.17 16.17
N LEU A 133 -13.66 8.01 17.40
CA LEU A 133 -14.17 7.06 18.41
C LEU A 133 -14.57 7.74 19.72
N SER A 134 -14.76 9.06 19.75
CA SER A 134 -15.15 9.80 20.97
C SER A 134 -16.43 9.26 21.59
N ASP A 135 -17.47 8.99 20.80
CA ASP A 135 -18.75 8.43 21.25
C ASP A 135 -18.66 6.97 21.72
N ARG A 136 -17.53 6.33 21.49
CA ARG A 136 -17.23 4.94 21.87
C ARG A 136 -16.15 4.84 22.93
N ALA A 137 -15.78 5.95 23.58
CA ALA A 137 -14.71 5.98 24.58
C ALA A 137 -14.88 4.91 25.66
N ASN A 138 -16.10 4.70 26.14
CA ASN A 138 -16.44 3.74 27.18
C ASN A 138 -16.98 2.39 26.67
N ALA A 139 -16.98 2.19 25.34
CA ALA A 139 -17.37 0.90 24.75
C ALA A 139 -16.20 -0.09 24.85
N LEU A 140 -16.50 -1.37 25.14
CA LEU A 140 -15.50 -2.44 25.13
C LEU A 140 -14.97 -2.65 23.72
N ALA A 141 -13.67 -2.90 23.58
CA ALA A 141 -13.05 -3.13 22.27
C ALA A 141 -13.63 -4.36 21.56
N SER A 142 -14.14 -5.36 22.29
CA SER A 142 -14.86 -6.52 21.74
C SER A 142 -16.14 -6.16 20.99
N THR A 143 -16.77 -5.03 21.30
CA THR A 143 -18.04 -4.58 20.70
C THR A 143 -17.84 -3.74 19.42
N LEU A 144 -16.61 -3.42 19.08
CA LEU A 144 -16.27 -2.61 17.91
C LEU A 144 -16.31 -3.43 16.62
N SER A 145 -16.71 -2.80 15.50
CA SER A 145 -16.48 -3.37 14.16
C SER A 145 -14.99 -3.52 13.88
N GLY A 146 -14.62 -4.32 12.86
CA GLY A 146 -13.22 -4.49 12.44
C GLY A 146 -12.54 -3.16 12.13
N GLY A 147 -13.19 -2.29 11.36
CA GLY A 147 -12.67 -0.96 11.05
C GLY A 147 -12.53 -0.04 12.27
N MET A 148 -13.49 -0.06 13.19
CA MET A 148 -13.39 0.69 14.46
C MET A 148 -12.24 0.18 15.31
N ARG A 149 -12.05 -1.14 15.38
CA ARG A 149 -10.94 -1.74 16.12
C ARG A 149 -9.59 -1.37 15.48
N ARG A 150 -9.50 -1.36 14.15
CA ARG A 150 -8.28 -0.91 13.46
C ARG A 150 -7.94 0.55 13.76
N ARG A 151 -8.95 1.43 13.80
CA ARG A 151 -8.78 2.83 14.20
C ARG A 151 -8.30 2.96 15.65
N LEU A 152 -8.77 2.12 16.55
CA LEU A 152 -8.28 2.06 17.94
C LEU A 152 -6.79 1.63 17.99
N GLU A 153 -6.37 0.64 17.20
CA GLU A 153 -4.96 0.25 17.11
C GLU A 153 -4.08 1.42 16.66
N ILE A 154 -4.53 2.18 15.66
CA ILE A 154 -3.79 3.34 15.17
C ILE A 154 -3.70 4.42 16.27
N ALA A 155 -4.79 4.69 16.98
CA ALA A 155 -4.78 5.62 18.13
C ALA A 155 -3.76 5.20 19.19
N ARG A 156 -3.65 3.91 19.50
CA ARG A 156 -2.67 3.36 20.45
C ARG A 156 -1.23 3.61 19.98
N GLY A 157 -0.96 3.39 18.69
CA GLY A 157 0.36 3.64 18.08
C GLY A 157 0.76 5.12 18.07
N LEU A 158 -0.20 6.04 18.20
CA LEU A 158 0.02 7.49 18.20
C LEU A 158 0.20 8.10 19.58
N VAL A 159 0.09 7.33 20.65
CA VAL A 159 0.05 7.82 22.04
C VAL A 159 1.22 8.73 22.40
N HIS A 160 2.43 8.33 22.06
CA HIS A 160 3.68 9.03 22.41
C HIS A 160 4.16 10.02 21.36
N ASP A 161 3.29 10.35 20.39
CA ASP A 161 3.55 11.32 19.33
C ASP A 161 4.75 10.95 18.43
N PRO A 162 4.76 9.75 17.83
CA PRO A 162 5.88 9.28 17.05
C PRO A 162 6.11 10.10 15.78
N LYS A 163 7.38 10.22 15.33
CA LYS A 163 7.76 10.88 14.08
C LYS A 163 7.39 10.03 12.85
N ILE A 164 7.47 8.70 12.99
CA ILE A 164 7.23 7.73 11.93
C ILE A 164 6.22 6.70 12.42
N LEU A 165 5.23 6.38 11.59
CA LEU A 165 4.24 5.36 11.87
C LEU A 165 4.40 4.19 10.90
N PHE A 166 4.68 3.02 11.41
CA PHE A 166 4.71 1.76 10.66
C PHE A 166 3.35 1.07 10.73
N LEU A 167 2.79 0.71 9.58
CA LEU A 167 1.48 0.08 9.44
C LEU A 167 1.66 -1.24 8.66
N ASP A 168 1.60 -2.36 9.36
CA ASP A 168 1.72 -3.67 8.71
C ASP A 168 0.32 -4.14 8.26
N GLU A 169 0.06 -4.10 6.95
CA GLU A 169 -1.20 -4.47 6.29
C GLU A 169 -2.44 -3.84 6.97
N PRO A 170 -2.58 -2.50 6.96
CA PRO A 170 -3.53 -1.79 7.82
C PRO A 170 -5.00 -2.09 7.54
N THR A 171 -5.35 -2.58 6.37
CA THR A 171 -6.76 -2.81 5.99
C THR A 171 -7.09 -4.28 5.68
N THR A 172 -6.15 -5.19 5.91
CA THR A 172 -6.38 -6.62 5.68
C THR A 172 -7.54 -7.14 6.54
N GLY A 173 -8.46 -7.88 5.88
CA GLY A 173 -9.64 -8.46 6.54
C GLY A 173 -10.77 -7.48 6.86
N LEU A 174 -10.68 -6.22 6.41
CA LEU A 174 -11.76 -5.24 6.55
C LEU A 174 -12.71 -5.28 5.34
N ASP A 175 -13.97 -4.98 5.60
CA ASP A 175 -14.96 -4.74 4.55
C ASP A 175 -14.63 -3.46 3.75
N PRO A 176 -15.14 -3.29 2.51
CA PRO A 176 -14.79 -2.15 1.65
C PRO A 176 -15.06 -0.78 2.28
N ALA A 177 -16.15 -0.61 3.01
CA ALA A 177 -16.50 0.67 3.63
C ALA A 177 -15.55 1.00 4.79
N SER A 178 -15.22 0.01 5.62
CA SER A 178 -14.23 0.13 6.70
C SER A 178 -12.83 0.43 6.16
N ARG A 179 -12.45 -0.17 5.02
CA ARG A 179 -11.17 0.08 4.35
C ARG A 179 -11.06 1.55 3.94
N ILE A 180 -12.06 2.10 3.26
CA ILE A 180 -12.08 3.51 2.86
C ILE A 180 -11.96 4.42 4.09
N SER A 181 -12.70 4.15 5.16
CA SER A 181 -12.62 4.93 6.41
C SER A 181 -11.22 4.93 7.04
N VAL A 182 -10.49 3.81 6.99
CA VAL A 182 -9.10 3.74 7.47
C VAL A 182 -8.15 4.50 6.54
N TRP A 183 -8.34 4.43 5.24
CA TRP A 183 -7.55 5.21 4.27
C TRP A 183 -7.69 6.71 4.47
N ASP A 184 -8.91 7.19 4.62
CA ASP A 184 -9.18 8.61 4.85
C ASP A 184 -8.53 9.09 6.16
N MET A 185 -8.55 8.27 7.20
CA MET A 185 -7.87 8.55 8.46
C MET A 185 -6.34 8.60 8.29
N ILE A 186 -5.73 7.64 7.57
CA ILE A 186 -4.28 7.62 7.29
C ILE A 186 -3.87 8.90 6.56
N THR A 187 -4.62 9.28 5.52
CA THR A 187 -4.40 10.51 4.76
C THR A 187 -4.49 11.75 5.66
N HIS A 188 -5.49 11.79 6.54
CA HIS A 188 -5.69 12.91 7.49
C HIS A 188 -4.55 13.03 8.51
N LEU A 189 -4.08 11.92 9.06
CA LEU A 189 -2.94 11.89 9.99
C LEU A 189 -1.65 12.46 9.36
N ARG A 190 -1.42 12.19 8.09
CA ARG A 190 -0.31 12.82 7.34
C ARG A 190 -0.50 14.33 7.23
N ALA A 191 -1.67 14.76 6.74
CA ALA A 191 -1.93 16.15 6.40
C ALA A 191 -1.83 17.10 7.62
N GLN A 192 -2.32 16.68 8.78
CA GLN A 192 -2.33 17.52 9.98
C GLN A 192 -0.99 17.69 10.67
N GLN A 193 -0.08 16.72 10.59
CA GLN A 193 1.10 16.68 11.44
C GLN A 193 2.42 16.45 10.68
N GLY A 194 2.37 16.37 9.33
CA GLY A 194 3.57 16.14 8.51
C GLY A 194 4.31 14.84 8.84
N ARG A 195 3.60 13.83 9.37
CA ARG A 195 4.21 12.55 9.79
C ARG A 195 4.62 11.72 8.59
N THR A 196 5.70 10.99 8.76
CA THR A 196 6.08 9.95 7.83
C THR A 196 5.31 8.66 8.14
N LEU A 197 4.74 8.04 7.11
CA LEU A 197 4.02 6.80 7.24
C LEU A 197 4.69 5.75 6.35
N PHE A 198 4.97 4.59 6.92
CA PHE A 198 5.50 3.44 6.20
C PHE A 198 4.49 2.31 6.29
N LEU A 199 3.88 1.92 5.19
CA LEU A 199 2.89 0.86 5.18
C LEU A 199 3.31 -0.34 4.32
N THR A 200 2.91 -1.53 4.72
CA THR A 200 2.95 -2.71 3.86
C THR A 200 1.55 -3.04 3.39
N THR A 201 1.44 -3.55 2.18
CA THR A 201 0.18 -4.02 1.63
C THR A 201 0.41 -5.04 0.51
N HIS A 202 -0.59 -5.87 0.27
CA HIS A 202 -0.74 -6.67 -0.95
C HIS A 202 -1.90 -6.16 -1.81
N TYR A 203 -2.60 -5.10 -1.38
CA TYR A 203 -3.68 -4.46 -2.13
C TYR A 203 -3.13 -3.32 -2.99
N MET A 204 -3.28 -3.46 -4.32
CA MET A 204 -2.79 -2.47 -5.28
C MET A 204 -3.55 -1.14 -5.19
N ASP A 205 -4.86 -1.20 -4.95
CA ASP A 205 -5.72 -0.04 -4.77
C ASP A 205 -5.35 0.77 -3.51
N GLU A 206 -4.90 0.12 -2.44
CA GLU A 206 -4.40 0.79 -1.24
C GLU A 206 -3.09 1.54 -1.54
N ALA A 207 -2.13 0.86 -2.19
CA ALA A 207 -0.86 1.46 -2.56
C ALA A 207 -1.05 2.64 -3.53
N ASP A 208 -1.91 2.49 -4.53
CA ASP A 208 -2.19 3.52 -5.54
C ASP A 208 -2.87 4.76 -4.94
N ARG A 209 -3.76 4.56 -3.97
CA ARG A 209 -4.54 5.64 -3.35
C ARG A 209 -3.77 6.41 -2.28
N LEU A 210 -2.97 5.71 -1.47
CA LEU A 210 -2.37 6.29 -0.27
C LEU A 210 -0.93 6.74 -0.46
N CYS A 211 -0.13 6.03 -1.26
CA CYS A 211 1.31 6.18 -1.24
C CYS A 211 1.80 7.26 -2.21
N ASP A 212 2.73 8.07 -1.74
CA ASP A 212 3.48 8.99 -2.60
C ASP A 212 4.49 8.23 -3.46
N ARG A 213 5.16 7.23 -2.85
CA ARG A 213 6.01 6.25 -3.56
C ARG A 213 5.73 4.85 -3.07
N VAL A 214 5.93 3.90 -3.97
CA VAL A 214 5.74 2.48 -3.74
C VAL A 214 7.01 1.74 -4.13
N ALA A 215 7.50 0.90 -3.22
CA ALA A 215 8.50 -0.11 -3.53
C ALA A 215 7.80 -1.45 -3.74
N ILE A 216 8.02 -2.06 -4.88
CA ILE A 216 7.53 -3.40 -5.20
C ILE A 216 8.56 -4.41 -4.74
N VAL A 217 8.11 -5.37 -3.93
CA VAL A 217 8.96 -6.43 -3.36
C VAL A 217 8.43 -7.78 -3.78
N ASP A 218 9.33 -8.60 -4.27
CA ASP A 218 9.07 -10.01 -4.58
C ASP A 218 10.23 -10.88 -4.13
N SER A 219 9.91 -12.02 -3.49
CA SER A 219 10.88 -13.06 -3.10
C SER A 219 12.10 -12.50 -2.34
N GLY A 220 11.88 -11.50 -1.48
CA GLY A 220 12.92 -10.84 -0.67
C GLY A 220 13.69 -9.72 -1.36
N HIS A 221 13.45 -9.46 -2.64
CA HIS A 221 14.12 -8.43 -3.43
C HIS A 221 13.20 -7.23 -3.70
N MET A 222 13.76 -6.03 -3.74
CA MET A 222 13.07 -4.85 -4.25
C MET A 222 13.26 -4.80 -5.77
N VAL A 223 12.16 -4.96 -6.53
CA VAL A 223 12.20 -5.06 -7.99
C VAL A 223 11.94 -3.73 -8.71
N ALA A 224 11.19 -2.82 -8.08
CA ALA A 224 10.95 -1.47 -8.59
C ALA A 224 10.60 -0.52 -7.44
N MET A 225 10.86 0.78 -7.59
CA MET A 225 10.46 1.80 -6.63
C MET A 225 10.31 3.15 -7.33
N ASP A 226 9.10 3.71 -7.27
CA ASP A 226 8.81 5.07 -7.77
C ASP A 226 7.42 5.53 -7.27
N THR A 227 6.93 6.68 -7.74
CA THR A 227 5.53 7.08 -7.56
C THR A 227 4.60 6.11 -8.29
N PRO A 228 3.36 5.88 -7.82
CA PRO A 228 2.40 5.04 -8.53
C PRO A 228 2.20 5.43 -10.00
N VAL A 229 2.22 6.74 -10.28
CA VAL A 229 2.09 7.28 -11.64
C VAL A 229 3.29 6.89 -12.51
N ALA A 230 4.52 7.05 -12.00
CA ALA A 230 5.73 6.70 -12.74
C ALA A 230 5.85 5.19 -12.98
N LEU A 231 5.51 4.37 -11.95
CA LEU A 231 5.47 2.91 -12.07
C LEU A 231 4.49 2.46 -13.16
N LYS A 232 3.28 3.03 -13.18
CA LYS A 232 2.29 2.73 -14.23
C LYS A 232 2.75 3.15 -15.61
N ALA A 233 3.43 4.29 -15.72
CA ALA A 233 3.98 4.78 -16.99
C ALA A 233 5.19 3.97 -17.50
N SER A 234 5.89 3.22 -16.63
CA SER A 234 7.04 2.38 -17.02
C SER A 234 6.66 1.10 -17.76
N VAL A 235 5.40 0.69 -17.69
CA VAL A 235 4.90 -0.52 -18.38
C VAL A 235 4.58 -0.20 -19.83
N PRO A 236 5.19 -0.87 -20.82
CA PRO A 236 4.90 -0.65 -22.23
C PRO A 236 3.44 -0.96 -22.57
N GLY A 237 2.79 -0.08 -23.34
CA GLY A 237 1.37 -0.22 -23.68
C GLY A 237 0.44 0.08 -22.50
N ALA A 238 0.82 1.02 -21.68
CA ALA A 238 0.23 1.37 -20.37
C ALA A 238 -1.27 1.64 -20.34
N SER A 239 -1.93 1.74 -21.48
CA SER A 239 -3.39 1.93 -21.55
C SER A 239 -4.02 0.85 -22.43
N ARG A 240 -5.04 0.21 -21.89
CA ARG A 240 -5.87 -0.73 -22.62
C ARG A 240 -7.17 -0.03 -23.03
N ILE A 241 -7.43 0.01 -24.34
CA ILE A 241 -8.64 0.57 -24.89
C ILE A 241 -9.46 -0.57 -25.48
N GLU A 242 -10.70 -0.76 -25.03
CA GLU A 242 -11.65 -1.65 -25.64
C GLU A 242 -12.72 -0.83 -26.33
N LEU A 243 -13.04 -1.17 -27.56
CA LEU A 243 -14.02 -0.46 -28.35
C LEU A 243 -14.79 -1.40 -29.27
N GLN A 244 -16.01 -1.01 -29.59
CA GLN A 244 -16.92 -1.74 -30.48
C GLN A 244 -17.53 -0.78 -31.48
N PHE A 245 -17.42 -1.14 -32.77
CA PHE A 245 -18.02 -0.39 -33.87
C PHE A 245 -19.30 -1.07 -34.40
N GLU A 246 -20.09 -0.29 -35.12
CA GLU A 246 -21.19 -0.77 -35.96
C GLU A 246 -21.34 0.13 -37.21
N PRO A 247 -21.22 -0.40 -38.45
CA PRO A 247 -20.71 -1.73 -38.79
C PRO A 247 -19.22 -1.91 -38.42
N ASP A 248 -18.65 -3.06 -38.73
CA ASP A 248 -17.22 -3.36 -38.48
C ASP A 248 -16.29 -2.46 -39.31
N LEU A 249 -15.02 -2.36 -38.90
CA LEU A 249 -14.01 -1.60 -39.65
C LEU A 249 -13.76 -2.20 -41.03
N PRO A 250 -13.59 -1.36 -42.07
CA PRO A 250 -13.41 -1.83 -43.46
C PRO A 250 -12.23 -2.77 -43.65
N HIS A 251 -11.12 -2.55 -42.93
CA HIS A 251 -9.92 -3.39 -42.98
C HIS A 251 -9.61 -4.04 -41.63
N GLY A 252 -10.59 -4.05 -40.71
CA GLY A 252 -10.46 -4.66 -39.39
C GLY A 252 -9.37 -4.03 -38.54
N ALA A 253 -8.53 -4.86 -37.90
CA ALA A 253 -7.48 -4.36 -36.99
C ALA A 253 -6.45 -3.45 -37.69
N ALA A 254 -6.24 -3.61 -39.00
CA ALA A 254 -5.26 -2.83 -39.75
C ALA A 254 -5.53 -1.32 -39.77
N ASP A 255 -6.80 -0.91 -39.70
CA ASP A 255 -7.20 0.50 -39.61
C ASP A 255 -6.76 1.12 -38.28
N LEU A 256 -6.68 0.32 -37.22
CA LEU A 256 -6.31 0.74 -35.86
C LEU A 256 -4.79 0.71 -35.65
N GLU A 257 -4.08 -0.22 -36.29
CA GLU A 257 -2.61 -0.36 -36.19
C GLU A 257 -1.85 0.82 -36.80
N GLN A 258 -2.49 1.59 -37.67
CA GLN A 258 -1.91 2.79 -38.28
C GLN A 258 -1.89 4.01 -37.36
N LEU A 259 -2.58 3.98 -36.23
CA LEU A 259 -2.63 5.12 -35.31
C LEU A 259 -1.32 5.27 -34.52
N PRO A 260 -0.78 6.50 -34.41
CA PRO A 260 0.62 6.73 -33.94
C PRO A 260 0.92 6.22 -32.52
N ALA A 261 -0.09 6.13 -31.65
CA ALA A 261 0.09 5.74 -30.25
C ALA A 261 -0.30 4.29 -29.98
N VAL A 262 -0.71 3.54 -31.00
CA VAL A 262 -1.12 2.14 -30.88
C VAL A 262 0.11 1.23 -30.93
N LYS A 263 0.25 0.35 -29.94
CA LYS A 263 1.33 -0.65 -29.86
C LYS A 263 0.89 -2.00 -30.38
N SER A 264 -0.32 -2.39 -30.08
CA SER A 264 -0.89 -3.66 -30.57
C SER A 264 -2.41 -3.57 -30.61
N VAL A 265 -3.00 -4.32 -31.53
CA VAL A 265 -4.46 -4.47 -31.70
C VAL A 265 -4.81 -5.94 -31.65
N ARG A 266 -5.86 -6.28 -30.93
CA ARG A 266 -6.39 -7.65 -30.86
C ARG A 266 -7.91 -7.61 -31.10
N ALA A 267 -8.37 -8.29 -32.13
CA ALA A 267 -9.80 -8.52 -32.33
C ALA A 267 -10.33 -9.51 -31.26
N LEU A 268 -11.42 -9.14 -30.59
CA LEU A 268 -12.08 -9.97 -29.56
C LEU A 268 -13.34 -10.67 -30.09
N GLY A 269 -13.83 -10.24 -31.25
CA GLY A 269 -15.05 -10.73 -31.90
C GLY A 269 -15.50 -9.79 -32.99
N SER A 270 -16.76 -9.94 -33.44
CA SER A 270 -17.33 -9.06 -34.46
C SER A 270 -17.26 -7.59 -34.02
N ALA A 271 -16.53 -6.79 -34.78
CA ALA A 271 -16.40 -5.33 -34.59
C ALA A 271 -15.91 -4.90 -33.19
N THR A 272 -15.33 -5.80 -32.40
CA THR A 272 -14.82 -5.52 -31.04
C THR A 272 -13.31 -5.67 -31.00
N TYR A 273 -12.60 -4.63 -30.57
CA TYR A 273 -11.16 -4.56 -30.57
C TYR A 273 -10.61 -4.15 -29.22
N ARG A 274 -9.48 -4.74 -28.84
CA ARG A 274 -8.65 -4.32 -27.71
C ARG A 274 -7.35 -3.77 -28.23
N ILE A 275 -7.03 -2.55 -27.81
CA ILE A 275 -5.85 -1.80 -28.22
C ILE A 275 -4.96 -1.56 -26.99
N SER A 276 -3.68 -1.77 -27.13
CA SER A 276 -2.67 -1.32 -26.18
C SER A 276 -2.06 -0.02 -26.69
N SER A 277 -2.00 1.01 -25.85
CA SER A 277 -1.49 2.34 -26.22
C SER A 277 -0.67 2.94 -25.07
N ASP A 278 0.37 3.71 -25.44
CA ASP A 278 1.16 4.47 -24.45
C ASP A 278 0.46 5.76 -23.99
N ARG A 279 -0.57 6.21 -24.70
CA ARG A 279 -1.29 7.47 -24.44
C ARG A 279 -2.81 7.28 -24.53
N GLY A 280 -3.37 6.49 -23.63
CA GLY A 280 -4.78 6.08 -23.66
C GLY A 280 -5.80 7.17 -23.95
N PRO A 281 -5.82 8.30 -23.21
CA PRO A 281 -6.77 9.38 -23.47
C PRO A 281 -6.62 10.02 -24.86
N ALA A 282 -5.38 10.24 -25.33
CA ALA A 282 -5.13 10.78 -26.66
C ALA A 282 -5.53 9.78 -27.75
N SER A 283 -5.18 8.51 -27.57
CA SER A 283 -5.58 7.45 -28.52
C SER A 283 -7.10 7.27 -28.56
N ALA A 284 -7.80 7.43 -27.45
CA ALA A 284 -9.26 7.41 -27.44
C ALA A 284 -9.86 8.54 -28.30
N GLN A 285 -9.28 9.74 -28.26
CA GLN A 285 -9.70 10.85 -29.13
C GLN A 285 -9.45 10.55 -30.61
N GLU A 286 -8.26 10.01 -30.95
CA GLU A 286 -7.92 9.57 -32.31
C GLU A 286 -8.88 8.49 -32.82
N LEU A 287 -9.27 7.54 -31.97
CA LEU A 287 -10.25 6.48 -32.28
C LEU A 287 -11.65 7.01 -32.54
N ILE A 288 -12.10 7.99 -31.76
CA ILE A 288 -13.39 8.67 -31.97
C ILE A 288 -13.37 9.42 -33.30
N GLU A 289 -12.28 10.10 -33.62
CA GLU A 289 -12.14 10.81 -34.87
C GLU A 289 -12.10 9.87 -36.09
N LEU A 290 -11.39 8.75 -35.98
CA LEU A 290 -11.39 7.67 -36.98
C LEU A 290 -12.81 7.15 -37.22
N ALA A 291 -13.57 6.85 -36.15
CA ALA A 291 -14.98 6.42 -36.28
C ALA A 291 -15.83 7.44 -37.06
N ARG A 292 -15.63 8.72 -36.77
CA ARG A 292 -16.33 9.83 -37.48
C ARG A 292 -15.96 9.89 -38.96
N GLN A 293 -14.66 9.79 -39.28
CA GLN A 293 -14.17 9.81 -40.68
C GLN A 293 -14.72 8.64 -41.48
N LEU A 294 -14.75 7.44 -40.88
CA LEU A 294 -15.29 6.25 -41.51
C LEU A 294 -16.83 6.15 -41.47
N LYS A 295 -17.49 7.11 -40.82
CA LYS A 295 -18.96 7.13 -40.61
C LYS A 295 -19.47 5.88 -39.90
N LEU A 296 -18.69 5.37 -38.97
CA LEU A 296 -19.03 4.23 -38.13
C LEU A 296 -19.65 4.70 -36.81
N GLU A 297 -20.61 3.95 -36.30
CA GLU A 297 -21.14 4.16 -34.96
C GLU A 297 -20.24 3.49 -33.92
N LEU A 298 -19.76 4.24 -32.93
CA LEU A 298 -19.02 3.72 -31.81
C LEU A 298 -20.00 3.29 -30.72
N LYS A 299 -20.27 1.99 -30.60
CA LYS A 299 -21.22 1.43 -29.63
C LYS A 299 -20.69 1.41 -28.20
N ALA A 300 -19.40 1.15 -28.03
CA ALA A 300 -18.74 1.13 -26.75
C ALA A 300 -17.29 1.61 -26.88
N LEU A 301 -16.83 2.35 -25.88
CA LEU A 301 -15.43 2.74 -25.70
C LEU A 301 -15.10 2.71 -24.20
N SER A 302 -14.14 1.91 -23.82
CA SER A 302 -13.61 1.84 -22.47
C SER A 302 -12.11 2.08 -22.52
N VAL A 303 -11.62 3.00 -21.71
CA VAL A 303 -10.19 3.29 -21.56
C VAL A 303 -9.79 2.88 -20.14
N GLN A 304 -8.98 1.86 -20.05
CA GLN A 304 -8.41 1.38 -18.79
C GLN A 304 -6.94 1.79 -18.74
N SER A 305 -6.60 2.59 -17.74
CA SER A 305 -5.20 2.89 -17.43
C SER A 305 -4.55 1.66 -16.84
N THR A 306 -3.24 1.52 -17.02
CA THR A 306 -2.43 0.52 -16.33
C THR A 306 -2.66 0.59 -14.83
N SER A 307 -2.90 -0.53 -14.21
CA SER A 307 -3.00 -0.69 -12.77
C SER A 307 -1.63 -1.03 -12.16
N LEU A 308 -1.50 -0.94 -10.84
CA LEU A 308 -0.33 -1.47 -10.16
C LEU A 308 -0.25 -3.01 -10.24
N ASP A 309 -1.37 -3.72 -10.52
CA ASP A 309 -1.36 -5.15 -10.82
C ASP A 309 -0.59 -5.44 -12.12
N ASP A 310 -0.82 -4.63 -13.17
CA ASP A 310 -0.10 -4.74 -14.44
C ASP A 310 1.40 -4.43 -14.24
N VAL A 311 1.72 -3.44 -13.40
CA VAL A 311 3.11 -3.11 -13.03
C VAL A 311 3.76 -4.29 -12.31
N PHE A 312 3.08 -4.87 -11.32
CA PHE A 312 3.60 -6.01 -10.58
C PHE A 312 3.87 -7.19 -11.52
N LEU A 313 2.91 -7.54 -12.37
CA LEU A 313 3.07 -8.60 -13.39
C LEU A 313 4.23 -8.33 -14.33
N HIS A 314 4.42 -7.06 -14.74
CA HIS A 314 5.52 -6.69 -15.64
C HIS A 314 6.90 -6.91 -15.01
N TYR A 315 7.09 -6.52 -13.73
CA TYR A 315 8.39 -6.62 -13.07
C TYR A 315 8.70 -8.01 -12.50
N THR A 316 7.69 -8.80 -12.15
CA THR A 316 7.86 -10.11 -11.50
C THR A 316 7.64 -11.30 -12.46
N GLY A 317 6.91 -11.08 -13.56
CA GLY A 317 6.55 -12.12 -14.53
C GLY A 317 5.37 -13.01 -14.12
N HIS A 318 4.76 -12.76 -12.96
CA HIS A 318 3.60 -13.52 -12.44
C HIS A 318 2.61 -12.59 -11.72
N GLY A 319 1.32 -12.95 -11.74
CA GLY A 319 0.27 -12.20 -11.07
C GLY A 319 0.21 -12.48 -9.56
N LEU A 320 -0.25 -11.50 -8.76
CA LEU A 320 -0.46 -11.70 -7.32
C LEU A 320 -1.44 -12.83 -7.02
N ALA A 321 -2.54 -12.93 -7.77
CA ALA A 321 -3.56 -13.97 -7.58
C ALA A 321 -3.00 -15.39 -7.77
N GLU A 322 -2.10 -15.59 -8.72
CA GLU A 322 -1.44 -16.88 -8.96
C GLU A 322 -0.55 -17.31 -7.80
N MET A 323 0.10 -16.34 -7.15
CA MET A 323 0.95 -16.62 -5.98
C MET A 323 0.13 -16.91 -4.71
N GLU A 324 -1.00 -16.25 -4.52
CA GLU A 324 -1.89 -16.52 -3.38
C GLU A 324 -2.52 -17.92 -3.48
N GLU A 325 -2.90 -18.37 -4.68
CA GLU A 325 -3.37 -19.75 -4.92
C GLU A 325 -2.25 -20.78 -4.68
N ALA A 326 -1.02 -20.50 -5.10
CA ALA A 326 0.13 -21.39 -4.89
C ALA A 326 0.56 -21.47 -3.41
N ALA A 327 0.32 -20.43 -2.62
CA ALA A 327 0.64 -20.37 -1.19
C ALA A 327 -0.48 -20.95 -0.30
N ALA A 328 -1.68 -21.19 -0.84
CA ALA A 328 -2.78 -21.79 -0.09
C ALA A 328 -2.41 -23.23 0.30
N PRO A 329 -2.53 -23.64 1.59
CA PRO A 329 -2.21 -24.99 2.02
C PRO A 329 -3.15 -25.97 1.31
N ALA A 330 -2.58 -26.96 0.60
CA ALA A 330 -3.30 -28.01 -0.07
C ALA A 330 -4.37 -28.59 0.86
N GLY A 331 -5.65 -28.46 0.45
CA GLY A 331 -6.80 -28.75 1.27
C GLY A 331 -6.68 -30.11 1.95
N ARG A 332 -6.92 -30.14 3.25
CA ARG A 332 -7.06 -31.37 4.04
C ARG A 332 -8.05 -32.29 3.34
N GLY A 333 -7.52 -33.30 2.68
CA GLY A 333 -8.31 -34.39 2.10
C GLY A 333 -9.34 -34.90 3.09
N LYS A 334 -10.61 -34.92 2.71
CA LYS A 334 -11.68 -35.59 3.42
C LYS A 334 -11.22 -37.01 3.74
N LYS A 335 -10.88 -37.27 5.01
CA LYS A 335 -10.80 -38.65 5.51
C LYS A 335 -12.24 -39.19 5.47
N GLY A 336 -12.51 -40.02 4.47
CA GLY A 336 -13.67 -40.91 4.47
C GLY A 336 -13.59 -41.79 5.71
N GLY A 337 -14.61 -41.71 6.56
CA GLY A 337 -14.80 -42.68 7.65
C GLY A 337 -15.26 -44.02 7.03
N PRO A 338 -14.82 -45.15 7.59
CA PRO A 338 -15.36 -46.46 7.21
C PRO A 338 -16.76 -46.62 7.82
N GLN A 339 -17.56 -47.37 7.05
CA GLN A 339 -18.87 -47.89 7.40
C GLN A 339 -18.87 -48.72 8.70
#